data_bd7a4c3e3dcf66aace6bd62443ced0c5
#
_entry.id   bd7a4c3e3dcf66aace6bd62443ced0c5
#
_cell.length_a   1.000
_cell.length_b   1.000
_cell.length_c   1.000
_cell.angle_alpha   90.00
_cell.angle_beta   90.00
_cell.angle_gamma   90.00
#
_symmetry.space_group_name_H-M   'P 1'
#
loop_
_entity.id
_entity.type
_entity.pdbx_description
1 polymer ?
#
loop_
_entity_poly.entity_id
_entity_poly.type
_entity_poly.pdbx_seq_one_letter_code
_entity_poly.pdbx_strand_id
1 'polypeptide(L)'
;PRVIFIPIGDFGGIAISPNSRYLYLSMAWTVTQFDLWADNIAASLDTVAVYDGYVSLQPTFLGEPQLGPDNRIYMAALGSNDVMHYIDKPNLAGEACDVRQHAIQLPTPNFATPPNFPYFRLGALPGSPCDTLGMPTPVEKPAAPASLNIQVFPNPAQDVIHLSIPE
;
A
#
# COMPACT_ATOMS: atom_id res chain seq x y z
N PRO A 1 21.15 3.85 10.21
CA PRO A 1 20.00 3.73 9.32
C PRO A 1 20.23 2.58 8.34
N ARG A 2 19.23 1.69 8.20
CA ARG A 2 19.26 0.66 7.16
C ARG A 2 18.70 1.25 5.90
N VAL A 3 19.40 1.13 4.77
CA VAL A 3 18.95 1.53 3.45
C VAL A 3 18.75 0.28 2.60
N ILE A 4 17.56 0.12 2.05
CA ILE A 4 17.23 -0.98 1.15
C ILE A 4 17.03 -0.39 -0.24
N PHE A 5 17.76 -0.89 -1.21
CA PHE A 5 17.60 -0.54 -2.62
C PHE A 5 16.64 -1.54 -3.26
N ILE A 6 15.48 -1.08 -3.69
CA ILE A 6 14.50 -1.88 -4.42
C ILE A 6 14.47 -1.34 -5.84
N PRO A 7 14.91 -2.13 -6.85
CA PRO A 7 14.72 -1.74 -8.25
C PRO A 7 13.22 -1.76 -8.54
N ILE A 8 12.69 -0.62 -8.97
CA ILE A 8 11.29 -0.50 -9.41
C ILE A 8 11.24 -0.46 -10.93
N GLY A 9 10.35 -1.25 -11.51
CA GLY A 9 10.04 -1.19 -12.94
C GLY A 9 9.22 0.05 -13.29
N ASP A 10 8.90 0.18 -14.58
CA ASP A 10 8.33 1.41 -15.18
C ASP A 10 6.96 1.84 -14.64
N PHE A 11 6.24 0.99 -13.91
CA PHE A 11 4.93 1.30 -13.34
C PHE A 11 4.80 0.60 -11.99
N GLY A 12 5.04 1.32 -10.91
CA GLY A 12 4.95 0.74 -9.60
C GLY A 12 4.65 1.76 -8.50
N GLY A 13 4.20 1.26 -7.38
CA GLY A 13 3.95 2.05 -6.19
C GLY A 13 4.17 1.23 -4.94
N ILE A 14 4.20 1.90 -3.81
CA ILE A 14 4.36 1.27 -2.52
C ILE A 14 3.24 1.64 -1.56
N ALA A 15 2.87 0.69 -0.70
CA ALA A 15 2.02 0.94 0.45
C ALA A 15 2.54 0.20 1.68
N ILE A 16 2.25 0.73 2.85
CA ILE A 16 2.61 0.10 4.12
C ILE A 16 1.33 -0.41 4.80
N SER A 17 1.39 -1.61 5.33
CA SER A 17 0.28 -2.21 6.08
C SER A 17 -0.13 -1.36 7.27
N PRO A 18 -1.41 -1.43 7.71
CA PRO A 18 -1.91 -0.68 8.87
C PRO A 18 -1.06 -0.82 10.13
N ASN A 19 -0.51 -2.00 10.39
CA ASN A 19 0.35 -2.27 11.55
C ASN A 19 1.81 -1.85 11.35
N SER A 20 2.15 -1.22 10.21
CA SER A 20 3.49 -0.77 9.84
C SER A 20 4.54 -1.88 9.74
N ARG A 21 4.11 -3.14 9.62
CA ARG A 21 5.02 -4.28 9.53
C ARG A 21 5.37 -4.65 8.09
N TYR A 22 4.39 -4.63 7.18
CA TYR A 22 4.60 -5.09 5.82
C TYR A 22 4.62 -3.93 4.83
N LEU A 23 5.64 -3.91 3.99
CA LEU A 23 5.73 -3.05 2.82
C LEU A 23 5.27 -3.86 1.61
N TYR A 24 4.33 -3.31 0.87
CA TYR A 24 3.88 -3.83 -0.42
C TYR A 24 4.44 -2.99 -1.55
N LEU A 25 5.06 -3.66 -2.51
CA LEU A 25 5.55 -3.08 -3.76
C LEU A 25 4.74 -3.69 -4.90
N SER A 26 4.02 -2.86 -5.64
CA SER A 26 3.32 -3.27 -6.85
C SER A 26 4.14 -2.87 -8.08
N MET A 27 4.29 -3.80 -9.03
CA MET A 27 5.02 -3.60 -10.29
C MET A 27 4.22 -4.26 -11.41
N ALA A 28 3.25 -3.59 -11.95
CA ALA A 28 2.36 -4.04 -13.04
C ALA A 28 2.00 -5.56 -13.06
N TRP A 29 2.98 -6.43 -13.06
CA TRP A 29 2.84 -7.89 -13.16
C TRP A 29 2.79 -8.60 -11.82
N THR A 30 3.31 -8.00 -10.75
CA THR A 30 3.47 -8.63 -9.44
C THR A 30 3.20 -7.67 -8.30
N VAL A 31 2.73 -8.21 -7.18
CA VAL A 31 2.79 -7.55 -5.88
C VAL A 31 3.74 -8.33 -4.99
N THR A 32 4.74 -7.66 -4.45
CA THR A 32 5.68 -8.24 -3.50
C THR A 32 5.50 -7.64 -2.11
N GLN A 33 5.73 -8.46 -1.09
CA GLN A 33 5.64 -8.08 0.31
C GLN A 33 7.03 -8.17 0.96
N PHE A 34 7.37 -7.21 1.82
CA PHE A 34 8.55 -7.25 2.67
C PHE A 34 8.15 -7.15 4.13
N ASP A 35 8.74 -7.94 5.01
CA ASP A 35 8.58 -7.81 6.46
C ASP A 35 9.60 -6.81 7.00
N LEU A 36 9.15 -5.62 7.35
CA LEU A 36 9.99 -4.53 7.87
C LEU A 36 10.54 -4.83 9.28
N TRP A 37 9.99 -5.84 9.96
CA TRP A 37 10.45 -6.28 11.27
C TRP A 37 11.43 -7.45 11.20
N ALA A 38 11.70 -7.98 10.01
CA ALA A 38 12.69 -9.04 9.83
C ALA A 38 14.13 -8.52 10.06
N ASP A 39 14.99 -9.36 10.58
CA ASP A 39 16.43 -9.05 10.74
C ASP A 39 17.09 -8.74 9.37
N ASN A 40 16.67 -9.43 8.33
CA ASN A 40 17.05 -9.18 6.95
C ASN A 40 15.80 -8.91 6.11
N ILE A 41 15.46 -7.63 5.97
CA ILE A 41 14.26 -7.19 5.24
C ILE A 41 14.35 -7.60 3.77
N ALA A 42 15.52 -7.49 3.13
CA ALA A 42 15.67 -7.85 1.73
C ALA A 42 15.43 -9.35 1.48
N ALA A 43 15.82 -10.19 2.45
CA ALA A 43 15.59 -11.63 2.38
C ALA A 43 14.14 -12.04 2.71
N SER A 44 13.33 -11.14 3.27
CA SER A 44 11.92 -11.40 3.57
C SER A 44 10.98 -11.15 2.38
N LEU A 45 11.53 -10.84 1.20
CA LEU A 45 10.75 -10.65 -0.01
C LEU A 45 9.90 -11.89 -0.30
N ASP A 46 8.60 -11.66 -0.44
CA ASP A 46 7.63 -12.67 -0.85
C ASP A 46 6.73 -12.13 -1.97
N THR A 47 6.47 -12.92 -3.00
CA THR A 47 5.55 -12.54 -4.08
C THR A 47 4.14 -12.99 -3.73
N VAL A 48 3.30 -12.04 -3.32
CA VAL A 48 1.95 -12.31 -2.83
C VAL A 48 0.88 -12.29 -3.91
N ALA A 49 1.19 -11.76 -5.09
CA ALA A 49 0.31 -11.85 -6.25
C ALA A 49 1.12 -11.74 -7.55
N VAL A 50 0.62 -12.45 -8.56
CA VAL A 50 1.05 -12.33 -9.97
C VAL A 50 -0.20 -12.02 -10.78
N TYR A 51 -0.09 -11.12 -11.74
CA TYR A 51 -1.18 -10.80 -12.66
C TYR A 51 -1.75 -12.08 -13.29
N ASP A 52 -3.04 -12.28 -13.16
CA ASP A 52 -3.73 -13.53 -13.52
C ASP A 52 -4.16 -13.63 -15.00
N GLY A 53 -3.87 -12.58 -15.79
CA GLY A 53 -4.22 -12.53 -17.21
C GLY A 53 -5.63 -11.99 -17.50
N TYR A 54 -6.37 -11.55 -16.48
CA TYR A 54 -7.72 -11.02 -16.70
C TYR A 54 -7.70 -9.72 -17.49
N VAL A 55 -8.60 -9.61 -18.43
CA VAL A 55 -8.81 -8.43 -19.30
C VAL A 55 -10.26 -7.95 -19.12
N SER A 56 -10.42 -6.70 -18.72
CA SER A 56 -11.69 -5.99 -18.77
C SER A 56 -11.72 -5.13 -20.05
N LEU A 57 -11.62 -3.81 -19.95
CA LEU A 57 -11.45 -2.94 -21.12
C LEU A 57 -10.02 -3.00 -21.68
N GLN A 58 -9.06 -3.20 -20.80
CA GLN A 58 -7.63 -3.37 -21.04
C GLN A 58 -7.11 -4.50 -20.13
N PRO A 59 -5.86 -5.01 -20.31
CA PRO A 59 -5.23 -5.85 -19.30
C PRO A 59 -5.22 -5.17 -17.94
N THR A 60 -5.68 -5.89 -16.91
CA THR A 60 -5.87 -5.31 -15.57
C THR A 60 -4.61 -5.44 -14.72
N PHE A 61 -3.51 -4.86 -15.19
CA PHE A 61 -2.25 -4.87 -14.47
C PHE A 61 -2.37 -4.24 -13.08
N LEU A 62 -1.54 -4.72 -12.16
CA LEU A 62 -1.51 -4.29 -10.76
C LEU A 62 -0.87 -2.89 -10.66
N GLY A 63 -1.69 -1.87 -10.42
CA GLY A 63 -1.27 -0.47 -10.37
C GLY A 63 -0.81 -0.03 -8.98
N GLU A 64 -0.76 1.27 -8.76
CA GLU A 64 -0.28 1.87 -7.52
C GLU A 64 -1.15 1.47 -6.33
N PRO A 65 -0.53 0.96 -5.23
CA PRO A 65 -1.25 0.57 -4.03
C PRO A 65 -1.45 1.78 -3.09
N GLN A 66 -2.62 1.88 -2.49
CA GLN A 66 -2.95 2.91 -1.51
C GLN A 66 -3.76 2.35 -0.35
N LEU A 67 -3.37 2.69 0.86
CA LEU A 67 -4.11 2.30 2.07
C LEU A 67 -5.43 3.05 2.15
N GLY A 68 -6.53 2.31 2.24
CA GLY A 68 -7.87 2.83 2.42
C GLY A 68 -8.27 3.02 3.89
N PRO A 69 -9.42 3.66 4.15
CA PRO A 69 -9.91 3.93 5.50
C PRO A 69 -10.32 2.69 6.28
N ASP A 70 -10.67 1.62 5.58
CA ASP A 70 -11.08 0.32 6.11
C ASP A 70 -9.90 -0.64 6.39
N ASN A 71 -8.66 -0.13 6.34
CA ASN A 71 -7.42 -0.88 6.51
C ASN A 71 -7.08 -1.86 5.37
N ARG A 72 -7.77 -1.82 4.26
CA ARG A 72 -7.38 -2.50 3.01
C ARG A 72 -6.41 -1.65 2.21
N ILE A 73 -5.62 -2.31 1.38
CA ILE A 73 -4.78 -1.61 0.40
C ILE A 73 -5.43 -1.79 -0.97
N TYR A 74 -5.81 -0.68 -1.59
CA TYR A 74 -6.45 -0.65 -2.90
C TYR A 74 -5.44 -0.37 -4.00
N MET A 75 -5.62 -1.00 -5.15
CA MET A 75 -4.78 -0.81 -6.33
C MET A 75 -5.68 -0.59 -7.55
N ALA A 76 -5.44 0.45 -8.32
CA ALA A 76 -6.09 0.61 -9.60
C ALA A 76 -5.58 -0.46 -10.58
N ALA A 77 -6.42 -0.88 -11.52
CA ALA A 77 -5.94 -1.59 -12.70
C ALA A 77 -5.34 -0.56 -13.67
N LEU A 78 -4.09 -0.77 -14.09
CA LEU A 78 -3.42 0.15 -15.03
C LEU A 78 -4.14 0.21 -16.38
N GLY A 79 -4.10 1.38 -17.00
CA GLY A 79 -4.88 1.64 -18.20
C GLY A 79 -6.33 2.02 -17.88
N SER A 80 -7.13 2.39 -18.87
CA SER A 80 -8.54 2.74 -18.68
C SER A 80 -9.37 1.49 -18.40
N ASN A 81 -9.41 1.05 -17.15
CA ASN A 81 -10.14 -0.12 -16.68
C ASN A 81 -11.28 0.26 -15.73
N ASP A 82 -12.32 -0.56 -15.72
CA ASP A 82 -13.49 -0.42 -14.86
C ASP A 82 -13.47 -1.35 -13.64
N VAL A 83 -12.29 -1.88 -13.31
CA VAL A 83 -12.09 -2.72 -12.14
C VAL A 83 -10.93 -2.22 -11.29
N MET A 84 -10.93 -2.62 -10.02
CA MET A 84 -9.82 -2.41 -9.09
C MET A 84 -9.49 -3.71 -8.35
N HIS A 85 -8.25 -3.77 -7.87
CA HIS A 85 -7.74 -4.82 -7.00
C HIS A 85 -7.67 -4.31 -5.56
N TYR A 86 -7.56 -5.23 -4.59
CA TYR A 86 -7.25 -4.86 -3.22
C TYR A 86 -6.56 -6.00 -2.46
N ILE A 87 -5.85 -5.64 -1.41
CA ILE A 87 -5.32 -6.55 -0.40
C ILE A 87 -6.25 -6.49 0.81
N ASP A 88 -6.92 -7.60 1.13
CA ASP A 88 -7.98 -7.65 2.15
C ASP A 88 -7.42 -7.62 3.58
N LYS A 89 -6.30 -8.30 3.79
CA LYS A 89 -5.70 -8.48 5.12
C LYS A 89 -4.22 -8.08 5.13
N PRO A 90 -3.89 -6.81 4.87
CA PRO A 90 -2.50 -6.41 4.65
C PRO A 90 -1.59 -6.54 5.88
N ASN A 91 -2.14 -6.86 7.05
CA ASN A 91 -1.37 -7.13 8.27
C ASN A 91 -0.87 -8.57 8.38
N LEU A 92 -1.18 -9.43 7.40
CA LEU A 92 -0.79 -10.83 7.40
C LEU A 92 0.32 -11.10 6.37
N ALA A 93 1.14 -12.13 6.64
CA ALA A 93 2.25 -12.51 5.80
C ALA A 93 1.83 -13.39 4.62
N GLY A 94 2.54 -13.26 3.50
CA GLY A 94 2.41 -14.13 2.36
C GLY A 94 0.99 -14.17 1.79
N GLU A 95 0.55 -15.31 1.30
CA GLU A 95 -0.80 -15.51 0.74
C GLU A 95 -1.93 -15.16 1.70
N ALA A 96 -1.69 -15.22 3.01
CA ALA A 96 -2.69 -14.88 4.01
C ALA A 96 -3.11 -13.39 3.97
N CYS A 97 -2.33 -12.52 3.32
CA CYS A 97 -2.71 -11.13 3.10
C CYS A 97 -3.92 -10.97 2.16
N ASP A 98 -4.28 -12.02 1.41
CA ASP A 98 -5.48 -12.14 0.57
C ASP A 98 -5.57 -11.04 -0.48
N VAL A 99 -4.70 -11.11 -1.49
CA VAL A 99 -4.75 -10.21 -2.65
C VAL A 99 -5.87 -10.63 -3.58
N ARG A 100 -6.83 -9.75 -3.81
CA ARG A 100 -7.99 -9.96 -4.67
C ARG A 100 -7.88 -9.12 -5.93
N GLN A 101 -7.65 -9.79 -7.04
CA GLN A 101 -7.55 -9.13 -8.33
C GLN A 101 -8.94 -8.86 -8.90
N HIS A 102 -9.10 -7.77 -9.67
CA HIS A 102 -10.33 -7.31 -10.35
C HIS A 102 -11.63 -7.49 -9.56
N ALA A 103 -11.55 -7.41 -8.23
CA ALA A 103 -12.65 -7.75 -7.32
C ALA A 103 -13.62 -6.58 -7.04
N ILE A 104 -13.31 -5.38 -7.51
CA ILE A 104 -14.18 -4.22 -7.40
C ILE A 104 -14.55 -3.77 -8.81
N GLN A 105 -15.85 -3.75 -9.11
CA GLN A 105 -16.37 -3.18 -10.34
C GLN A 105 -16.63 -1.70 -10.14
N LEU A 106 -16.10 -0.87 -11.03
CA LEU A 106 -16.32 0.58 -11.06
C LEU A 106 -17.47 0.94 -12.02
N PRO A 107 -18.25 1.98 -11.71
CA PRO A 107 -19.31 2.44 -12.61
C PRO A 107 -18.78 3.12 -13.87
N THR A 108 -17.53 3.57 -13.85
CA THR A 108 -16.84 4.23 -14.97
C THR A 108 -15.37 3.83 -14.94
N PRO A 109 -14.70 3.81 -16.13
CA PRO A 109 -13.27 3.53 -16.17
C PRO A 109 -12.44 4.51 -15.36
N ASN A 110 -11.43 3.98 -14.66
CA ASN A 110 -10.38 4.73 -13.98
C ASN A 110 -9.05 4.53 -14.74
N PHE A 111 -8.22 5.57 -14.83
CA PHE A 111 -7.04 5.49 -15.69
C PHE A 111 -5.87 4.77 -15.04
N ALA A 112 -5.41 5.16 -13.87
CA ALA A 112 -4.15 4.62 -13.35
C ALA A 112 -4.05 4.57 -11.83
N THR A 113 -4.64 5.50 -11.10
CA THR A 113 -4.42 5.66 -9.68
C THR A 113 -5.71 5.57 -8.87
N PRO A 114 -5.68 5.02 -7.67
CA PRO A 114 -6.78 5.20 -6.72
C PRO A 114 -6.99 6.69 -6.43
N PRO A 115 -8.19 7.10 -5.99
CA PRO A 115 -8.41 8.45 -5.50
C PRO A 115 -7.45 8.79 -4.36
N ASN A 116 -6.95 10.04 -4.30
CA ASN A 116 -6.20 10.50 -3.15
C ASN A 116 -7.10 10.48 -1.92
N PHE A 117 -6.85 9.56 -1.01
CA PHE A 117 -7.55 9.52 0.27
C PHE A 117 -6.85 10.45 1.26
N PRO A 118 -7.60 11.17 2.10
CA PRO A 118 -6.99 11.86 3.24
C PRO A 118 -6.32 10.84 4.16
N TYR A 119 -5.32 11.28 4.90
CA TYR A 119 -4.62 10.42 5.86
C TYR A 119 -5.51 10.14 7.07
N PHE A 120 -6.27 9.06 7.04
CA PHE A 120 -7.30 8.70 8.02
C PHE A 120 -6.78 8.45 9.44
N ARG A 121 -5.47 8.31 9.61
CA ARG A 121 -4.85 8.04 10.92
C ARG A 121 -4.42 9.30 11.65
N LEU A 122 -4.49 10.44 11.00
CA LEU A 122 -4.38 11.73 11.68
C LEU A 122 -5.72 11.96 12.37
N GLY A 123 -5.74 11.84 13.68
CA GLY A 123 -6.85 12.32 14.48
C GLY A 123 -7.09 13.81 14.24
N ALA A 124 -8.21 14.33 14.72
CA ALA A 124 -8.46 15.77 14.68
C ALA A 124 -7.30 16.52 15.36
N LEU A 125 -6.89 17.63 14.76
CA LEU A 125 -5.89 18.49 15.39
C LEU A 125 -6.46 18.97 16.74
N PRO A 126 -5.78 18.75 17.88
CA PRO A 126 -6.25 19.19 19.17
C PRO A 126 -6.61 20.68 19.17
N GLY A 127 -7.81 21.02 19.63
CA GLY A 127 -8.33 22.39 19.63
C GLY A 127 -8.89 22.88 18.29
N SER A 128 -8.92 22.06 17.26
CA SER A 128 -9.59 22.41 15.99
C SER A 128 -11.13 22.21 16.11
N PRO A 129 -11.95 22.87 15.26
CA PRO A 129 -13.39 22.61 15.23
C PRO A 129 -13.76 21.13 15.00
N CYS A 130 -12.88 20.36 14.37
CA CYS A 130 -13.07 18.93 14.14
C CYS A 130 -12.85 18.09 15.40
N ASP A 131 -12.07 18.56 16.37
CA ASP A 131 -11.82 17.89 17.64
C ASP A 131 -13.08 17.78 18.51
N THR A 132 -14.04 18.68 18.31
CA THR A 132 -15.31 18.74 19.06
C THR A 132 -16.43 17.92 18.44
N LEU A 133 -16.24 17.35 17.25
CA LEU A 133 -17.30 16.62 16.54
C LEU A 133 -17.60 15.22 17.12
N GLY A 134 -16.91 14.82 18.19
CA GLY A 134 -17.15 13.53 18.86
C GLY A 134 -17.03 12.33 17.91
N MET A 135 -16.31 12.49 16.79
CA MET A 135 -16.04 11.36 15.94
C MET A 135 -15.24 10.35 16.75
N PRO A 136 -15.69 9.09 16.83
CA PRO A 136 -14.92 8.08 17.54
C PRO A 136 -13.53 8.09 16.93
N THR A 137 -12.52 8.39 17.76
CA THR A 137 -11.13 8.20 17.37
C THR A 137 -11.02 6.75 16.90
N PRO A 138 -10.78 6.49 15.63
CA PRO A 138 -10.64 5.13 15.20
C PRO A 138 -9.44 4.54 15.91
N VAL A 139 -9.70 3.46 16.61
CA VAL A 139 -8.73 2.51 17.10
C VAL A 139 -7.85 3.00 18.25
N GLU A 140 -8.08 2.41 19.40
CA GLU A 140 -7.03 2.26 20.41
C GLU A 140 -5.69 2.05 19.70
N LYS A 141 -4.82 3.05 19.82
CA LYS A 141 -3.45 2.98 19.34
C LYS A 141 -2.85 1.73 20.00
N PRO A 142 -2.53 0.66 19.27
CA PRO A 142 -1.69 -0.36 19.85
C PRO A 142 -0.48 0.38 20.38
N ALA A 143 -0.03 0.07 21.59
CA ALA A 143 1.16 0.69 22.17
C ALA A 143 2.25 0.66 21.10
N ALA A 144 2.60 1.83 20.58
CA ALA A 144 3.46 1.93 19.43
C ALA A 144 4.79 1.26 19.80
N PRO A 145 5.23 0.23 19.08
CA PRO A 145 6.66 0.02 19.00
C PRO A 145 7.26 1.33 18.52
N ALA A 146 8.39 1.72 19.09
CA ALA A 146 9.05 3.01 18.85
C ALA A 146 8.90 3.43 17.37
N SER A 147 8.40 4.64 17.15
CA SER A 147 8.05 5.15 15.82
C SER A 147 9.20 4.93 14.84
N LEU A 148 9.02 3.97 13.95
CA LEU A 148 9.92 3.81 12.80
C LEU A 148 9.74 5.03 11.91
N ASN A 149 10.72 5.91 11.94
CA ASN A 149 10.78 7.06 11.05
C ASN A 149 11.29 6.56 9.69
N ILE A 150 10.38 6.00 8.89
CA ILE A 150 10.72 5.51 7.55
C ILE A 150 10.69 6.70 6.60
N GLN A 151 11.81 7.00 5.99
CA GLN A 151 11.89 7.98 4.90
C GLN A 151 12.01 7.25 3.57
N VAL A 152 11.16 7.63 2.63
CA VAL A 152 11.16 7.12 1.25
C VAL A 152 11.56 8.25 0.32
N PHE A 153 12.65 8.08 -0.42
CA PHE A 153 13.13 9.08 -1.37
C PHE A 153 13.87 8.42 -2.55
N PRO A 154 13.94 9.06 -3.72
CA PRO A 154 13.18 10.24 -4.08
C PRO A 154 11.69 9.94 -4.25
N ASN A 155 10.84 10.97 -4.18
CA ASN A 155 9.42 10.85 -4.47
C ASN A 155 9.02 12.01 -5.40
N PRO A 156 8.61 11.75 -6.67
CA PRO A 156 8.47 10.43 -7.30
C PRO A 156 9.82 9.76 -7.61
N ALA A 157 9.83 8.43 -7.55
CA ALA A 157 11.00 7.63 -7.89
C ALA A 157 11.05 7.34 -9.40
N GLN A 158 12.27 7.34 -9.99
CA GLN A 158 12.44 7.02 -11.41
C GLN A 158 13.05 5.63 -11.61
N ASP A 159 14.06 5.26 -10.83
CA ASP A 159 14.79 4.00 -11.00
C ASP A 159 14.95 3.18 -9.71
N VAL A 160 15.11 3.84 -8.57
CA VAL A 160 15.41 3.20 -7.27
C VAL A 160 14.70 3.96 -6.15
N ILE A 161 14.14 3.23 -5.20
CA ILE A 161 13.62 3.77 -3.93
C ILE A 161 14.63 3.50 -2.82
N HIS A 162 14.94 4.53 -2.04
CA HIS A 162 15.71 4.42 -0.82
C HIS A 162 14.76 4.39 0.39
N LEU A 163 14.86 3.36 1.21
CA LEU A 163 14.19 3.27 2.49
C LEU A 163 15.22 3.51 3.59
N SER A 164 15.04 4.58 4.37
CA SER A 164 15.83 4.84 5.55
C SER A 164 15.02 4.49 6.79
N ILE A 165 15.45 3.49 7.53
CA ILE A 165 14.85 3.05 8.78
C ILE A 165 15.84 3.38 9.88
N PRO A 166 15.52 4.26 10.84
CA PRO A 166 16.39 4.50 12.00
C PRO A 166 16.49 3.25 12.86
N GLU A 167 17.67 3.05 13.45
CA GLU A 167 17.94 2.00 14.45
C GLU A 167 17.20 2.27 15.75
#